data_e96f9290d4dde3038c748d0d81a2b65f
#
_entry.id   e96f9290d4dde3038c748d0d81a2b65f
#
_cell.length_a   1.000
_cell.length_b   1.000
_cell.length_c   1.000
_cell.angle_alpha   90.00
_cell.angle_beta   90.00
_cell.angle_gamma   90.00
#
_symmetry.space_group_name_H-M   'P 1'
#
loop_
_entity.id
_entity.type
_entity.pdbx_description
1 polymer ?
#
loop_
_entity_poly.entity_id
_entity_poly.type
_entity_poly.pdbx_seq_one_letter_code
_entity_poly.pdbx_strand_id
1 'polypeptide(L)'
;MPLLRITCPPHVTERIIHLLHSEARATELVVLAEATRRSSGDLVMAEVPRASIDELLLHLPDATTMSGLHVAVMPSERLIPEQTDRDHHDEDAVIWAQVTQDVHTIAQLSWINVLLLVIAASIAAIGIIEDQLLLLVGAMALSPDFWPVVDTCISLVRRAWDRALRGLATLAIGFTAAATGAWLLIAALSAAGVVDADATPSREFTLFISRPDGLSVVVALLAGVAGALAVTLPDTRGLVGVFVSVTTIPAAANIGVGLAAGDASDFTGSAVQLAVNVTSLLLAGTVTLAVRRNLRQRRLRT
;
A
#
# COMPACT_ATOMS: atom_id res chain seq x y z
N MET A 1 10.39 21.14 5.68
CA MET A 1 8.94 21.27 5.96
C MET A 1 8.20 21.16 4.64
N PRO A 2 7.07 20.46 4.51
CA PRO A 2 6.29 20.46 3.27
C PRO A 2 5.64 21.82 3.02
N LEU A 3 5.50 22.14 1.72
CA LEU A 3 4.81 23.34 1.27
C LEU A 3 3.32 23.01 1.07
N LEU A 4 2.48 23.67 1.83
CA LEU A 4 1.03 23.60 1.68
C LEU A 4 0.58 24.66 0.69
N ARG A 5 -0.15 24.21 -0.36
CA ARG A 5 -0.76 25.10 -1.35
C ARG A 5 -2.28 25.01 -1.22
N ILE A 6 -2.89 26.12 -0.85
CA ILE A 6 -4.35 26.21 -0.66
C ILE A 6 -4.89 27.21 -1.67
N THR A 7 -5.84 26.79 -2.49
CA THR A 7 -6.65 27.68 -3.31
C THR A 7 -8.01 27.81 -2.67
N CYS A 8 -8.46 29.04 -2.40
CA CYS A 8 -9.71 29.29 -1.69
C CYS A 8 -10.43 30.53 -2.21
N PRO A 9 -11.75 30.61 -2.03
CA PRO A 9 -12.50 31.83 -2.30
C PRO A 9 -12.04 32.99 -1.38
N PRO A 10 -12.05 34.27 -1.84
CA PRO A 10 -11.52 35.41 -1.08
C PRO A 10 -12.14 35.59 0.31
N HIS A 11 -13.42 35.25 0.46
CA HIS A 11 -14.11 35.38 1.77
C HIS A 11 -13.67 34.38 2.84
N VAL A 12 -12.86 33.36 2.48
CA VAL A 12 -12.35 32.34 3.41
C VAL A 12 -10.86 32.54 3.69
N THR A 13 -10.16 33.37 2.92
CA THR A 13 -8.70 33.53 2.97
C THR A 13 -8.21 33.94 4.37
N GLU A 14 -8.82 34.93 4.99
CA GLU A 14 -8.47 35.39 6.33
C GLU A 14 -8.60 34.29 7.40
N ARG A 15 -9.63 33.47 7.29
CA ARG A 15 -9.83 32.34 8.22
C ARG A 15 -8.74 31.29 8.05
N ILE A 16 -8.31 31.01 6.81
CA ILE A 16 -7.24 30.07 6.52
C ILE A 16 -5.90 30.61 7.04
N ILE A 17 -5.61 31.91 6.84
CA ILE A 17 -4.43 32.57 7.37
C ILE A 17 -4.39 32.42 8.90
N HIS A 18 -5.49 32.69 9.57
CA HIS A 18 -5.59 32.56 11.01
C HIS A 18 -5.31 31.12 11.50
N LEU A 19 -5.86 30.11 10.83
CA LEU A 19 -5.64 28.69 11.15
C LEU A 19 -4.17 28.30 10.92
N LEU A 20 -3.54 28.79 9.85
CA LEU A 20 -2.13 28.52 9.55
C LEU A 20 -1.20 29.13 10.62
N HIS A 21 -1.52 30.31 11.13
CA HIS A 21 -0.73 30.95 12.18
C HIS A 21 -0.97 30.33 13.57
N SER A 22 -2.24 30.07 13.95
CA SER A 22 -2.57 29.66 15.31
C SER A 22 -2.34 28.17 15.57
N GLU A 23 -2.70 27.31 14.62
CA GLU A 23 -2.69 25.86 14.83
C GLU A 23 -1.53 25.17 14.11
N ALA A 24 -1.19 25.62 12.91
CA ALA A 24 -0.20 24.92 12.08
C ALA A 24 1.24 25.41 12.30
N ARG A 25 1.48 26.51 13.03
CA ARG A 25 2.82 27.12 13.23
C ARG A 25 3.56 27.31 11.90
N ALA A 26 2.87 27.81 10.90
CA ALA A 26 3.46 28.08 9.60
C ALA A 26 4.65 29.03 9.70
N THR A 27 5.78 28.67 9.08
CA THR A 27 7.01 29.47 9.13
C THR A 27 7.11 30.49 8.00
N GLU A 28 6.63 30.12 6.81
CA GLU A 28 6.50 31.04 5.67
C GLU A 28 5.07 31.05 5.19
N LEU A 29 4.50 32.22 5.01
CA LEU A 29 3.15 32.40 4.50
C LEU A 29 3.17 33.40 3.35
N VAL A 30 2.72 32.93 2.17
CA VAL A 30 2.57 33.77 0.99
C VAL A 30 1.11 33.75 0.56
N VAL A 31 0.52 34.92 0.39
CA VAL A 31 -0.85 35.07 -0.10
C VAL A 31 -0.83 35.84 -1.41
N LEU A 32 -1.38 35.24 -2.45
CA LEU A 32 -1.56 35.85 -3.77
C LEU A 32 -3.06 36.02 -4.00
N ALA A 33 -3.54 37.23 -3.90
CA ALA A 33 -4.95 37.56 -4.13
C ALA A 33 -5.28 37.38 -5.63
N GLU A 34 -6.49 36.87 -5.92
CA GLU A 34 -7.02 36.67 -7.27
C GLU A 34 -6.10 35.88 -8.22
N ALA A 35 -5.25 34.98 -7.64
CA ALA A 35 -4.27 34.24 -8.41
C ALA A 35 -4.85 33.16 -9.34
N THR A 36 -6.10 32.76 -9.11
CA THR A 36 -6.74 31.70 -9.90
C THR A 36 -7.70 32.24 -10.95
N ARG A 37 -7.37 32.04 -12.23
CA ARG A 37 -8.19 32.53 -13.36
C ARG A 37 -9.51 31.78 -13.56
N ARG A 38 -9.61 30.54 -13.10
CA ARG A 38 -10.77 29.65 -13.37
C ARG A 38 -11.84 29.68 -12.27
N SER A 39 -11.49 30.05 -11.06
CA SER A 39 -12.38 30.03 -9.88
C SER A 39 -12.40 31.32 -9.09
N SER A 40 -11.83 32.44 -9.60
CA SER A 40 -11.74 33.75 -8.90
C SER A 40 -11.41 33.58 -7.43
N GLY A 41 -10.26 33.01 -7.12
CA GLY A 41 -9.84 32.68 -5.76
C GLY A 41 -8.40 33.07 -5.46
N ASP A 42 -8.11 33.14 -4.17
CA ASP A 42 -6.78 33.43 -3.65
C ASP A 42 -5.93 32.17 -3.57
N LEU A 43 -4.63 32.32 -3.72
CA LEU A 43 -3.66 31.26 -3.51
C LEU A 43 -2.88 31.57 -2.23
N VAL A 44 -3.00 30.66 -1.26
CA VAL A 44 -2.24 30.71 -0.01
C VAL A 44 -1.20 29.59 -0.06
N MET A 45 0.06 29.95 0.15
CA MET A 45 1.16 29.00 0.25
C MET A 45 1.81 29.15 1.62
N ALA A 46 2.04 28.05 2.32
CA ALA A 46 2.63 28.07 3.64
C ALA A 46 3.53 26.85 3.86
N GLU A 47 4.69 27.06 4.47
CA GLU A 47 5.51 25.97 4.99
C GLU A 47 5.00 25.58 6.38
N VAL A 48 4.65 24.29 6.53
CA VAL A 48 4.01 23.77 7.74
C VAL A 48 4.74 22.51 8.21
N PRO A 49 5.01 22.37 9.54
CA PRO A 49 5.54 21.14 10.09
C PRO A 49 4.63 19.93 9.74
N ARG A 50 5.24 18.80 9.35
CA ARG A 50 4.49 17.57 8.99
C ARG A 50 3.53 17.13 10.09
N ALA A 51 3.95 17.29 11.35
CA ALA A 51 3.15 16.91 12.51
C ALA A 51 1.81 17.65 12.61
N SER A 52 1.77 18.91 12.16
CA SER A 52 0.59 19.79 12.28
C SER A 52 -0.37 19.67 11.08
N ILE A 53 0.03 19.07 9.97
CA ILE A 53 -0.78 19.06 8.74
C ILE A 53 -2.10 18.29 8.91
N ASP A 54 -2.07 17.13 9.56
CA ASP A 54 -3.30 16.34 9.75
C ASP A 54 -4.32 17.04 10.64
N GLU A 55 -3.86 17.77 11.67
CA GLU A 55 -4.71 18.55 12.56
C GLU A 55 -5.28 19.77 11.83
N LEU A 56 -4.45 20.47 11.05
CA LEU A 56 -4.87 21.57 10.19
C LEU A 56 -5.95 21.12 9.20
N LEU A 57 -5.76 19.97 8.54
CA LEU A 57 -6.74 19.43 7.58
C LEU A 57 -8.08 19.06 8.21
N LEU A 58 -8.12 18.74 9.52
CA LEU A 58 -9.36 18.50 10.26
C LEU A 58 -10.14 19.79 10.56
N HIS A 59 -9.44 20.93 10.70
CA HIS A 59 -10.04 22.21 11.00
C HIS A 59 -10.33 23.08 9.76
N LEU A 60 -9.81 22.68 8.61
CA LEU A 60 -10.18 23.30 7.34
C LEU A 60 -11.65 22.98 7.00
N PRO A 61 -12.40 23.94 6.46
CA PRO A 61 -13.76 23.69 5.96
C PRO A 61 -13.73 22.52 4.98
N ASP A 62 -14.73 21.64 5.06
CA ASP A 62 -14.83 20.48 4.15
C ASP A 62 -14.75 20.93 2.69
N ALA A 63 -13.69 20.52 2.00
CA ALA A 63 -13.50 20.79 0.58
C ALA A 63 -14.65 20.21 -0.29
N THR A 64 -15.42 19.26 0.26
CA THR A 64 -16.62 18.70 -0.39
C THR A 64 -17.84 19.62 -0.30
N THR A 65 -17.89 20.53 0.69
CA THR A 65 -19.00 21.46 0.90
C THR A 65 -18.74 22.85 0.32
N MET A 66 -17.47 23.22 0.08
CA MET A 66 -17.09 24.52 -0.49
C MET A 66 -16.53 24.35 -1.91
N SER A 67 -17.32 24.72 -2.92
CA SER A 67 -16.80 24.80 -4.29
C SER A 67 -15.67 25.84 -4.36
N GLY A 68 -14.46 25.41 -4.75
CA GLY A 68 -13.31 26.30 -4.91
C GLY A 68 -12.21 26.19 -3.85
N LEU A 69 -12.37 25.37 -2.79
CA LEU A 69 -11.31 25.05 -1.86
C LEU A 69 -10.52 23.83 -2.35
N HIS A 70 -9.26 24.04 -2.68
CA HIS A 70 -8.33 22.96 -3.05
C HIS A 70 -7.07 23.05 -2.20
N VAL A 71 -6.72 21.93 -1.56
CA VAL A 71 -5.52 21.81 -0.73
C VAL A 71 -4.59 20.79 -1.36
N ALA A 72 -3.35 21.20 -1.61
CA ALA A 72 -2.28 20.33 -2.10
C ALA A 72 -1.08 20.41 -1.16
N VAL A 73 -0.57 19.26 -0.76
CA VAL A 73 0.67 19.14 0.02
C VAL A 73 1.78 18.79 -0.96
N MET A 74 2.74 19.67 -1.11
CA MET A 74 3.89 19.49 -1.99
C MET A 74 5.13 19.15 -1.15
N PRO A 75 5.96 18.16 -1.55
CA PRO A 75 7.25 17.96 -0.92
C PRO A 75 8.10 19.21 -1.15
N SER A 76 8.67 19.79 -0.09
CA SER A 76 9.65 20.86 -0.27
C SER A 76 10.93 20.27 -0.83
N GLU A 77 11.39 20.76 -1.96
CA GLU A 77 12.78 20.60 -2.38
C GLU A 77 13.66 21.27 -1.34
N ARG A 78 14.72 20.58 -0.89
CA ARG A 78 15.69 21.15 0.06
C ARG A 78 16.34 22.36 -0.57
N LEU A 79 15.91 23.55 -0.23
CA LEU A 79 16.69 24.77 -0.45
C LEU A 79 17.87 24.75 0.52
N ILE A 80 19.08 24.80 -0.02
CA ILE A 80 20.37 24.83 0.69
C ILE A 80 20.61 26.27 1.16
N PRO A 81 21.29 26.53 2.29
CA PRO A 81 21.23 25.94 3.62
C PRO A 81 20.87 27.01 4.67
N GLU A 82 19.97 26.77 5.54
CA GLU A 82 19.97 27.45 6.81
C GLU A 82 20.11 26.39 7.91
N GLN A 83 21.22 26.49 8.66
CA GLN A 83 21.46 25.74 9.89
C GLN A 83 20.47 26.24 10.95
N THR A 84 19.24 25.90 10.78
CA THR A 84 18.30 25.89 11.90
C THR A 84 18.39 24.49 12.49
N ASP A 85 18.58 24.43 13.80
CA ASP A 85 18.49 23.22 14.63
C ASP A 85 17.12 22.60 14.39
N ARG A 86 17.01 21.84 13.25
CA ARG A 86 15.77 21.18 12.87
C ARG A 86 15.66 19.97 13.77
N ASP A 87 14.69 20.01 14.64
CA ASP A 87 14.25 18.85 15.40
C ASP A 87 14.16 17.65 14.46
N HIS A 88 15.09 16.70 14.59
CA HIS A 88 15.08 15.42 13.88
C HIS A 88 13.75 14.66 14.03
N HIS A 89 12.89 15.10 14.94
CA HIS A 89 11.54 14.57 15.17
C HIS A 89 10.51 14.92 14.08
N ASP A 90 10.73 15.98 13.29
CA ASP A 90 9.77 16.36 12.23
C ASP A 90 9.98 15.57 10.93
N GLU A 91 11.20 15.04 10.70
CA GLU A 91 11.49 14.19 9.52
C GLU A 91 10.75 12.86 9.58
N ASP A 92 10.53 12.31 10.78
CA ASP A 92 9.81 11.05 11.01
C ASP A 92 8.27 11.22 11.11
N ALA A 93 7.77 12.46 11.07
CA ALA A 93 6.34 12.71 11.17
C ALA A 93 5.63 12.29 9.86
N VAL A 94 4.62 11.45 10.02
CA VAL A 94 3.81 10.92 8.91
C VAL A 94 2.60 11.79 8.70
N ILE A 95 2.37 12.23 7.47
CA ILE A 95 1.13 12.91 7.07
C ILE A 95 0.11 11.84 6.71
N TRP A 96 -0.72 11.44 7.66
CA TRP A 96 -1.67 10.34 7.49
C TRP A 96 -2.72 10.59 6.42
N ALA A 97 -3.13 11.84 6.21
CA ALA A 97 -4.08 12.18 5.15
C ALA A 97 -3.49 11.89 3.77
N GLN A 98 -2.25 12.30 3.53
CA GLN A 98 -1.55 12.09 2.27
C GLN A 98 -1.29 10.60 2.03
N VAL A 99 -0.74 9.88 3.03
CA VAL A 99 -0.49 8.44 2.92
C VAL A 99 -1.77 7.68 2.60
N THR A 100 -2.88 8.02 3.27
CA THR A 100 -4.17 7.36 3.02
C THR A 100 -4.66 7.60 1.59
N GLN A 101 -4.51 8.82 1.08
CA GLN A 101 -4.97 9.17 -0.26
C GLN A 101 -4.09 8.51 -1.34
N ASP A 102 -2.77 8.56 -1.19
CA ASP A 102 -1.81 7.95 -2.11
C ASP A 102 -2.06 6.43 -2.21
N VAL A 103 -2.11 5.76 -1.06
CA VAL A 103 -2.34 4.32 -0.98
C VAL A 103 -3.69 3.94 -1.60
N HIS A 104 -4.75 4.68 -1.27
CA HIS A 104 -6.09 4.40 -1.80
C HIS A 104 -6.15 4.54 -3.32
N THR A 105 -5.48 5.55 -3.89
CA THR A 105 -5.45 5.76 -5.35
C THR A 105 -4.73 4.63 -6.07
N ILE A 106 -3.60 4.16 -5.52
CA ILE A 106 -2.78 3.09 -6.13
C ILE A 106 -3.43 1.71 -5.92
N ALA A 107 -4.09 1.50 -4.78
CA ALA A 107 -4.69 0.21 -4.40
C ALA A 107 -6.01 -0.12 -5.13
N GLN A 108 -6.55 0.81 -5.92
CA GLN A 108 -7.79 0.57 -6.65
C GLN A 108 -7.65 -0.59 -7.64
N LEU A 109 -8.72 -1.38 -7.77
CA LEU A 109 -8.80 -2.46 -8.74
C LEU A 109 -8.66 -1.87 -10.15
N SER A 110 -7.52 -2.13 -10.77
CA SER A 110 -7.22 -1.75 -12.14
C SER A 110 -6.98 -2.99 -12.98
N TRP A 111 -7.42 -3.00 -14.24
CA TRP A 111 -7.14 -4.10 -15.16
C TRP A 111 -5.63 -4.36 -15.33
N ILE A 112 -4.80 -3.29 -15.24
CA ILE A 112 -3.34 -3.40 -15.30
C ILE A 112 -2.81 -4.13 -14.08
N ASN A 113 -3.30 -3.82 -12.87
CA ASN A 113 -2.89 -4.50 -11.65
C ASN A 113 -3.28 -5.98 -11.67
N VAL A 114 -4.47 -6.30 -12.17
CA VAL A 114 -4.91 -7.70 -12.34
C VAL A 114 -4.03 -8.42 -13.36
N LEU A 115 -3.71 -7.79 -14.48
CA LEU A 115 -2.81 -8.36 -15.49
C LEU A 115 -1.41 -8.61 -14.93
N LEU A 116 -0.85 -7.68 -14.16
CA LEU A 116 0.44 -7.85 -13.50
C LEU A 116 0.43 -9.01 -12.50
N LEU A 117 -0.65 -9.17 -11.73
CA LEU A 117 -0.84 -10.32 -10.84
C LEU A 117 -0.88 -11.65 -11.62
N VAL A 118 -1.62 -11.69 -12.74
CA VAL A 118 -1.68 -12.86 -13.61
C VAL A 118 -0.30 -13.20 -14.19
N ILE A 119 0.44 -12.21 -14.68
CA ILE A 119 1.80 -12.40 -15.20
C ILE A 119 2.72 -12.88 -14.09
N ALA A 120 2.69 -12.24 -12.91
CA ALA A 120 3.51 -12.62 -11.77
C ALA A 120 3.24 -14.08 -11.35
N ALA A 121 1.97 -14.47 -11.18
CA ALA A 121 1.60 -15.84 -10.84
C ALA A 121 1.98 -16.85 -11.94
N SER A 122 1.90 -16.46 -13.21
CA SER A 122 2.33 -17.28 -14.34
C SER A 122 3.84 -17.55 -14.33
N ILE A 123 4.66 -16.53 -14.05
CA ILE A 123 6.11 -16.68 -13.88
C ILE A 123 6.41 -17.54 -12.64
N ALA A 124 5.70 -17.31 -11.54
CA ALA A 124 5.86 -18.11 -10.33
C ALA A 124 5.49 -19.59 -10.56
N ALA A 125 4.44 -19.88 -11.33
CA ALA A 125 4.03 -21.24 -11.66
C ALA A 125 5.11 -21.99 -12.45
N ILE A 126 5.76 -21.34 -13.42
CA ILE A 126 6.93 -21.89 -14.12
C ILE A 126 8.07 -22.14 -13.12
N GLY A 127 8.36 -21.16 -12.24
CA GLY A 127 9.38 -21.31 -11.21
C GLY A 127 9.12 -22.46 -10.24
N ILE A 128 7.86 -22.74 -9.92
CA ILE A 128 7.46 -23.88 -9.08
C ILE A 128 7.71 -25.20 -9.80
N ILE A 129 7.34 -25.32 -11.07
CA ILE A 129 7.52 -26.55 -11.85
C ILE A 129 8.99 -26.85 -12.09
N GLU A 130 9.80 -25.82 -12.41
CA GLU A 130 11.23 -25.93 -12.62
C GLU A 130 12.06 -25.95 -11.32
N ASP A 131 11.41 -25.87 -10.16
CA ASP A 131 12.00 -25.73 -8.82
C ASP A 131 13.05 -24.60 -8.73
N GLN A 132 12.78 -23.46 -9.40
CA GLN A 132 13.67 -22.33 -9.53
C GLN A 132 13.27 -21.14 -8.66
N LEU A 133 13.92 -20.95 -7.53
CA LEU A 133 13.67 -19.84 -6.61
C LEU A 133 13.88 -18.45 -7.25
N LEU A 134 14.78 -18.32 -8.22
CA LEU A 134 15.05 -17.03 -8.87
C LEU A 134 13.82 -16.52 -9.64
N LEU A 135 13.08 -17.39 -10.33
CA LEU A 135 11.84 -17.04 -11.01
C LEU A 135 10.76 -16.65 -10.01
N LEU A 136 10.68 -17.35 -8.87
CA LEU A 136 9.77 -16.99 -7.81
C LEU A 136 10.04 -15.56 -7.30
N VAL A 137 11.29 -15.25 -6.98
CA VAL A 137 11.67 -13.91 -6.49
C VAL A 137 11.35 -12.83 -7.53
N GLY A 138 11.61 -13.09 -8.81
CA GLY A 138 11.25 -12.19 -9.91
C GLY A 138 9.73 -11.95 -10.00
N ALA A 139 8.94 -12.99 -9.85
CA ALA A 139 7.49 -12.91 -9.81
C ALA A 139 6.97 -12.06 -8.63
N MET A 140 7.54 -12.28 -7.44
CA MET A 140 7.22 -11.51 -6.24
C MET A 140 7.51 -10.01 -6.41
N ALA A 141 8.62 -9.67 -7.08
CA ALA A 141 9.00 -8.28 -7.34
C ALA A 141 8.06 -7.56 -8.33
N LEU A 142 7.39 -8.33 -9.20
CA LEU A 142 6.45 -7.80 -10.19
C LEU A 142 5.05 -7.57 -9.61
N SER A 143 4.71 -8.23 -8.52
CA SER A 143 3.34 -8.26 -7.99
C SER A 143 2.91 -6.95 -7.32
N PRO A 144 1.75 -6.38 -7.65
CA PRO A 144 1.22 -5.16 -7.07
C PRO A 144 0.32 -5.41 -5.83
N ASP A 145 0.31 -6.60 -5.22
CA ASP A 145 -0.59 -6.97 -4.13
C ASP A 145 -0.33 -6.23 -2.80
N PHE A 146 0.83 -5.61 -2.64
CA PHE A 146 1.19 -4.80 -1.49
C PHE A 146 0.18 -3.66 -1.20
N TRP A 147 -0.21 -2.91 -2.24
CA TRP A 147 -1.04 -1.73 -2.08
C TRP A 147 -2.46 -2.03 -1.58
N PRO A 148 -3.18 -3.02 -2.13
CA PRO A 148 -4.47 -3.45 -1.60
C PRO A 148 -4.41 -3.97 -0.16
N VAL A 149 -3.32 -4.67 0.23
CA VAL A 149 -3.10 -5.12 1.62
C VAL A 149 -3.01 -3.92 2.55
N VAL A 150 -2.18 -2.93 2.22
CA VAL A 150 -1.99 -1.73 3.04
C VAL A 150 -3.25 -0.87 3.10
N ASP A 151 -3.96 -0.67 1.99
CA ASP A 151 -5.24 0.07 1.96
C ASP A 151 -6.28 -0.58 2.87
N THR A 152 -6.34 -1.91 2.86
CA THR A 152 -7.20 -2.67 3.76
C THR A 152 -6.83 -2.45 5.22
N CYS A 153 -5.53 -2.50 5.57
CA CYS A 153 -5.05 -2.24 6.93
C CYS A 153 -5.39 -0.82 7.40
N ILE A 154 -5.14 0.20 6.56
CA ILE A 154 -5.48 1.59 6.86
C ILE A 154 -6.99 1.74 7.09
N SER A 155 -7.80 1.12 6.23
CA SER A 155 -9.26 1.18 6.30
C SER A 155 -9.79 0.53 7.57
N LEU A 156 -9.21 -0.60 8.00
CA LEU A 156 -9.53 -1.27 9.28
C LEU A 156 -9.19 -0.38 10.48
N VAL A 157 -8.01 0.23 10.51
CA VAL A 157 -7.59 1.15 11.59
C VAL A 157 -8.52 2.37 11.69
N ARG A 158 -9.03 2.85 10.54
CA ARG A 158 -9.96 3.99 10.48
C ARG A 158 -11.42 3.59 10.70
N ARG A 159 -11.71 2.30 10.85
CA ARG A 159 -13.07 1.74 10.94
C ARG A 159 -13.95 2.06 9.72
N ALA A 160 -13.32 2.23 8.57
CA ALA A 160 -13.99 2.46 7.29
C ALA A 160 -14.33 1.09 6.64
N TRP A 161 -15.34 0.41 7.19
CA TRP A 161 -15.68 -0.97 6.85
C TRP A 161 -15.96 -1.19 5.37
N ASP A 162 -16.67 -0.23 4.71
CA ASP A 162 -16.97 -0.32 3.28
C ASP A 162 -15.70 -0.29 2.41
N ARG A 163 -14.67 0.45 2.84
CA ARG A 163 -13.36 0.47 2.15
C ARG A 163 -12.58 -0.80 2.43
N ALA A 164 -12.57 -1.27 3.67
CA ALA A 164 -11.90 -2.51 4.03
C ALA A 164 -12.48 -3.70 3.24
N LEU A 165 -13.79 -3.79 3.11
CA LEU A 165 -14.44 -4.83 2.30
C LEU A 165 -14.08 -4.71 0.81
N ARG A 166 -13.99 -3.50 0.26
CA ARG A 166 -13.53 -3.30 -1.14
C ARG A 166 -12.08 -3.72 -1.31
N GLY A 167 -11.19 -3.40 -0.36
CA GLY A 167 -9.80 -3.85 -0.38
C GLY A 167 -9.68 -5.37 -0.34
N LEU A 168 -10.44 -6.03 0.54
CA LEU A 168 -10.53 -7.50 0.59
C LEU A 168 -11.07 -8.10 -0.72
N ALA A 169 -12.09 -7.50 -1.31
CA ALA A 169 -12.63 -7.93 -2.59
C ALA A 169 -11.58 -7.78 -3.72
N THR A 170 -10.81 -6.67 -3.72
CA THR A 170 -9.71 -6.47 -4.66
C THR A 170 -8.65 -7.57 -4.54
N LEU A 171 -8.25 -7.93 -3.32
CA LEU A 171 -7.32 -9.03 -3.07
C LEU A 171 -7.91 -10.38 -3.54
N ALA A 172 -9.16 -10.68 -3.20
CA ALA A 172 -9.82 -11.92 -3.59
C ALA A 172 -9.93 -12.04 -5.11
N ILE A 173 -10.37 -11.00 -5.81
CA ILE A 173 -10.44 -10.97 -7.28
C ILE A 173 -9.05 -11.12 -7.88
N GLY A 174 -8.07 -10.37 -7.36
CA GLY A 174 -6.69 -10.40 -7.85
C GLY A 174 -6.05 -11.77 -7.73
N PHE A 175 -6.12 -12.40 -6.54
CA PHE A 175 -5.55 -13.74 -6.35
C PHE A 175 -6.30 -14.83 -7.08
N THR A 176 -7.63 -14.73 -7.23
CA THR A 176 -8.40 -15.66 -8.06
C THR A 176 -7.99 -15.55 -9.53
N ALA A 177 -7.83 -14.33 -10.05
CA ALA A 177 -7.35 -14.11 -11.41
C ALA A 177 -5.92 -14.63 -11.60
N ALA A 178 -5.03 -14.40 -10.62
CA ALA A 178 -3.66 -14.89 -10.60
C ALA A 178 -3.59 -16.42 -10.65
N ALA A 179 -4.34 -17.10 -9.78
CA ALA A 179 -4.41 -18.58 -9.76
C ALA A 179 -5.01 -19.14 -11.06
N THR A 180 -6.07 -18.50 -11.58
CA THR A 180 -6.68 -18.90 -12.86
C THR A 180 -5.72 -18.72 -14.03
N GLY A 181 -4.97 -17.61 -14.07
CA GLY A 181 -3.96 -17.37 -15.09
C GLY A 181 -2.82 -18.38 -15.05
N ALA A 182 -2.31 -18.69 -13.85
CA ALA A 182 -1.32 -19.74 -13.66
C ALA A 182 -1.83 -21.11 -14.11
N TRP A 183 -3.06 -21.47 -13.73
CA TRP A 183 -3.71 -22.70 -14.17
C TRP A 183 -3.83 -22.79 -15.69
N LEU A 184 -4.35 -21.75 -16.34
CA LEU A 184 -4.52 -21.74 -17.79
C LEU A 184 -3.18 -21.85 -18.52
N LEU A 185 -2.13 -21.17 -18.04
CA LEU A 185 -0.80 -21.26 -18.63
C LEU A 185 -0.24 -22.67 -18.52
N ILE A 186 -0.26 -23.28 -17.33
CA ILE A 186 0.31 -24.61 -17.12
C ILE A 186 -0.50 -25.66 -17.88
N ALA A 187 -1.82 -25.58 -17.88
CA ALA A 187 -2.68 -26.47 -18.68
C ALA A 187 -2.38 -26.36 -20.19
N ALA A 188 -2.16 -25.15 -20.69
CA ALA A 188 -1.80 -24.94 -22.10
C ALA A 188 -0.41 -25.50 -22.44
N LEU A 189 0.59 -25.30 -21.57
CA LEU A 189 1.95 -25.83 -21.75
C LEU A 189 1.96 -27.37 -21.67
N SER A 190 1.18 -27.94 -20.77
CA SER A 190 1.01 -29.39 -20.65
C SER A 190 0.34 -29.97 -21.90
N ALA A 191 -0.74 -29.37 -22.39
CA ALA A 191 -1.40 -29.76 -23.61
C ALA A 191 -0.50 -29.65 -24.85
N ALA A 192 0.44 -28.69 -24.86
CA ALA A 192 1.46 -28.55 -25.91
C ALA A 192 2.63 -29.54 -25.77
N GLY A 193 2.69 -30.34 -24.71
CA GLY A 193 3.79 -31.27 -24.43
C GLY A 193 5.11 -30.59 -24.04
N VAL A 194 5.06 -29.33 -23.63
CA VAL A 194 6.24 -28.54 -23.19
C VAL A 194 6.58 -28.84 -21.73
N VAL A 195 5.55 -29.08 -20.92
CA VAL A 195 5.67 -29.36 -19.48
C VAL A 195 4.85 -30.60 -19.17
N ASP A 196 5.41 -31.48 -18.35
CA ASP A 196 4.67 -32.60 -17.78
C ASP A 196 4.13 -32.18 -16.40
N ALA A 197 2.86 -31.80 -16.33
CA ALA A 197 2.25 -31.36 -15.08
C ALA A 197 2.13 -32.49 -14.05
N ASP A 198 2.12 -33.76 -14.49
CA ASP A 198 2.05 -34.95 -13.63
C ASP A 198 3.46 -35.38 -13.14
N ALA A 199 4.52 -34.98 -13.85
CA ALA A 199 5.86 -35.22 -13.40
C ALA A 199 6.15 -34.27 -12.24
N THR A 200 5.98 -34.74 -11.02
CA THR A 200 6.48 -34.03 -9.82
C THR A 200 8.00 -34.21 -9.74
N PRO A 201 8.82 -33.29 -10.25
CA PRO A 201 10.23 -33.28 -9.91
C PRO A 201 10.32 -33.18 -8.38
N SER A 202 11.43 -33.64 -7.82
CA SER A 202 11.71 -33.43 -6.40
C SER A 202 11.70 -31.92 -6.12
N ARG A 203 10.55 -31.39 -5.70
CA ARG A 203 10.36 -29.95 -5.37
C ARG A 203 11.02 -29.66 -4.02
N GLU A 204 12.38 -29.70 -3.98
CA GLU A 204 13.11 -29.52 -2.72
C GLU A 204 12.99 -28.08 -2.22
N PHE A 205 13.02 -27.10 -3.14
CA PHE A 205 13.04 -25.68 -2.81
C PHE A 205 11.65 -25.05 -2.79
N THR A 206 10.62 -25.65 -3.40
CA THR A 206 9.29 -25.05 -3.50
C THR A 206 8.22 -25.80 -2.69
N LEU A 207 8.56 -26.92 -2.05
CA LEU A 207 7.63 -27.75 -1.27
C LEU A 207 6.97 -26.99 -0.10
N PHE A 208 7.66 -25.98 0.47
CA PHE A 208 7.12 -25.18 1.58
C PHE A 208 5.87 -24.37 1.21
N ILE A 209 5.62 -24.14 -0.11
CA ILE A 209 4.51 -23.34 -0.60
C ILE A 209 3.17 -24.01 -0.35
N SER A 210 3.11 -25.36 -0.42
CA SER A 210 1.89 -26.15 -0.20
C SER A 210 1.72 -26.65 1.24
N ARG A 211 2.70 -26.40 2.12
CA ARG A 211 2.68 -26.88 3.51
C ARG A 211 2.69 -25.73 4.49
N PRO A 212 1.49 -25.25 4.92
CA PRO A 212 1.40 -24.23 5.94
C PRO A 212 2.11 -24.67 7.22
N ASP A 213 3.14 -23.93 7.64
CA ASP A 213 3.87 -24.19 8.86
C ASP A 213 3.90 -22.95 9.76
N GLY A 214 4.34 -23.11 11.02
CA GLY A 214 4.44 -22.01 11.96
C GLY A 214 5.42 -20.92 11.52
N LEU A 215 6.48 -21.28 10.76
CA LEU A 215 7.45 -20.31 10.26
C LEU A 215 6.83 -19.41 9.19
N SER A 216 6.01 -19.97 8.31
CA SER A 216 5.26 -19.18 7.32
C SER A 216 4.39 -18.11 7.96
N VAL A 217 3.72 -18.43 9.07
CA VAL A 217 2.94 -17.46 9.86
C VAL A 217 3.83 -16.35 10.42
N VAL A 218 4.98 -16.72 10.99
CA VAL A 218 5.93 -15.74 11.54
C VAL A 218 6.45 -14.81 10.45
N VAL A 219 6.83 -15.35 9.29
CA VAL A 219 7.29 -14.55 8.13
C VAL A 219 6.18 -13.60 7.65
N ALA A 220 4.93 -14.08 7.54
CA ALA A 220 3.81 -13.24 7.14
C ALA A 220 3.51 -12.12 8.15
N LEU A 221 3.60 -12.39 9.46
CA LEU A 221 3.46 -11.38 10.51
C LEU A 221 4.58 -10.31 10.41
N LEU A 222 5.84 -10.74 10.25
CA LEU A 222 6.97 -9.83 10.09
C LEU A 222 6.85 -8.98 8.81
N ALA A 223 6.41 -9.60 7.71
CA ALA A 223 6.15 -8.89 6.44
C ALA A 223 5.02 -7.86 6.61
N GLY A 224 3.97 -8.17 7.36
CA GLY A 224 2.88 -7.24 7.69
C GLY A 224 3.37 -6.04 8.52
N VAL A 225 4.23 -6.28 9.52
CA VAL A 225 4.87 -5.20 10.30
C VAL A 225 5.74 -4.33 9.39
N ALA A 226 6.63 -4.95 8.61
CA ALA A 226 7.53 -4.25 7.72
C ALA A 226 6.77 -3.42 6.67
N GLY A 227 5.73 -3.99 6.05
CA GLY A 227 4.86 -3.30 5.10
C GLY A 227 4.17 -2.08 5.70
N ALA A 228 3.63 -2.21 6.91
CA ALA A 228 2.99 -1.12 7.62
C ALA A 228 3.98 0.00 7.99
N LEU A 229 5.23 -0.33 8.33
CA LEU A 229 6.26 0.66 8.61
C LEU A 229 6.71 1.37 7.32
N ALA A 230 6.96 0.62 6.26
CA ALA A 230 7.46 1.15 4.99
C ALA A 230 6.51 2.14 4.33
N VAL A 231 5.20 1.91 4.40
CA VAL A 231 4.22 2.84 3.81
C VAL A 231 4.30 4.22 4.44
N THR A 232 4.80 4.29 5.66
CA THR A 232 4.97 5.55 6.41
C THR A 232 6.33 6.23 6.16
N LEU A 233 7.23 5.58 5.40
CA LEU A 233 8.55 6.09 5.03
C LEU A 233 8.60 6.31 3.51
N PRO A 234 8.94 7.52 3.02
CA PRO A 234 8.87 7.85 1.59
C PRO A 234 9.73 6.95 0.69
N ASP A 235 10.93 6.59 1.16
CA ASP A 235 11.98 5.98 0.33
C ASP A 235 11.99 4.44 0.34
N THR A 236 11.19 3.79 1.20
CA THR A 236 11.25 2.32 1.39
C THR A 236 10.10 1.54 0.76
N ARG A 237 9.11 2.22 0.18
CA ARG A 237 7.84 1.65 -0.30
C ARG A 237 8.02 0.54 -1.34
N GLY A 238 8.99 0.69 -2.26
CA GLY A 238 9.20 -0.27 -3.35
C GLY A 238 9.78 -1.61 -2.89
N LEU A 239 10.78 -1.57 -2.00
CA LEU A 239 11.48 -2.79 -1.55
C LEU A 239 10.59 -3.68 -0.67
N VAL A 240 9.72 -3.08 0.13
CA VAL A 240 8.88 -3.82 1.08
C VAL A 240 7.68 -4.49 0.41
N GLY A 241 7.23 -3.96 -0.75
CA GLY A 241 6.23 -4.64 -1.57
C GLY A 241 6.63 -6.07 -1.89
N VAL A 242 7.90 -6.30 -2.21
CA VAL A 242 8.44 -7.64 -2.48
C VAL A 242 8.27 -8.58 -1.29
N PHE A 243 8.51 -8.11 -0.05
CA PHE A 243 8.38 -8.95 1.15
C PHE A 243 6.93 -9.37 1.45
N VAL A 244 5.96 -8.55 1.12
CA VAL A 244 4.53 -8.93 1.23
C VAL A 244 4.21 -10.02 0.21
N SER A 245 4.65 -9.85 -1.03
CA SER A 245 4.40 -10.80 -2.12
C SER A 245 5.15 -12.14 -1.96
N VAL A 246 6.21 -12.20 -1.12
CA VAL A 246 6.93 -13.45 -0.79
C VAL A 246 5.98 -14.53 -0.26
N THR A 247 4.97 -14.14 0.49
CA THR A 247 4.07 -15.09 1.13
C THR A 247 2.79 -15.37 0.32
N THR A 248 2.44 -14.51 -0.63
CA THR A 248 1.14 -14.53 -1.31
C THR A 248 1.21 -15.08 -2.73
N ILE A 249 2.13 -14.58 -3.56
CA ILE A 249 2.22 -14.94 -4.99
C ILE A 249 2.59 -16.41 -5.21
N PRO A 250 3.57 -17.00 -4.51
CA PRO A 250 3.85 -18.42 -4.67
C PRO A 250 2.64 -19.31 -4.33
N ALA A 251 1.93 -18.97 -3.26
CA ALA A 251 0.74 -19.71 -2.86
C ALA A 251 -0.39 -19.59 -3.91
N ALA A 252 -0.65 -18.38 -4.44
CA ALA A 252 -1.63 -18.16 -5.50
C ALA A 252 -1.25 -18.92 -6.79
N ALA A 253 0.02 -18.90 -7.19
CA ALA A 253 0.52 -19.63 -8.35
C ALA A 253 0.39 -21.13 -8.17
N ASN A 254 0.75 -21.66 -6.99
CA ASN A 254 0.68 -23.10 -6.72
C ASN A 254 -0.77 -23.65 -6.63
N ILE A 255 -1.75 -22.80 -6.30
CA ILE A 255 -3.17 -23.14 -6.48
C ILE A 255 -3.44 -23.48 -7.95
N GLY A 256 -2.92 -22.67 -8.90
CA GLY A 256 -3.07 -22.90 -10.32
C GLY A 256 -2.32 -24.15 -10.81
N VAL A 257 -1.10 -24.38 -10.31
CA VAL A 257 -0.29 -25.58 -10.62
C VAL A 257 -1.01 -26.84 -10.12
N GLY A 258 -1.47 -26.85 -8.87
CA GLY A 258 -2.21 -27.97 -8.28
C GLY A 258 -3.49 -28.31 -9.05
N LEU A 259 -4.22 -27.27 -9.53
CA LEU A 259 -5.38 -27.46 -10.41
C LEU A 259 -4.99 -28.07 -11.75
N ALA A 260 -3.88 -27.67 -12.35
CA ALA A 260 -3.41 -28.20 -13.63
C ALA A 260 -2.94 -29.66 -13.52
N ALA A 261 -2.29 -30.01 -12.42
CA ALA A 261 -1.82 -31.36 -12.12
C ALA A 261 -2.93 -32.29 -11.57
N GLY A 262 -4.12 -31.75 -11.26
CA GLY A 262 -5.18 -32.52 -10.60
C GLY A 262 -4.84 -32.92 -9.15
N ASP A 263 -3.83 -32.26 -8.54
CA ASP A 263 -3.41 -32.53 -7.16
C ASP A 263 -4.23 -31.72 -6.15
N ALA A 264 -5.22 -32.39 -5.55
CA ALA A 264 -6.08 -31.76 -4.55
C ALA A 264 -5.33 -31.36 -3.27
N SER A 265 -4.21 -32.03 -2.94
CA SER A 265 -3.43 -31.73 -1.74
C SER A 265 -2.63 -30.44 -1.91
N ASP A 266 -1.98 -30.26 -3.05
CA ASP A 266 -1.25 -29.04 -3.40
C ASP A 266 -2.21 -27.82 -3.51
N PHE A 267 -3.35 -28.02 -4.17
CA PHE A 267 -4.41 -27.02 -4.27
C PHE A 267 -4.91 -26.57 -2.90
N THR A 268 -5.34 -27.51 -2.05
CA THR A 268 -5.91 -27.18 -0.74
C THR A 268 -4.87 -26.63 0.21
N GLY A 269 -3.66 -27.20 0.22
CA GLY A 269 -2.54 -26.72 1.02
C GLY A 269 -2.18 -25.26 0.69
N SER A 270 -2.05 -24.95 -0.59
CA SER A 270 -1.73 -23.59 -1.06
C SER A 270 -2.87 -22.59 -0.82
N ALA A 271 -4.13 -23.03 -0.95
CA ALA A 271 -5.28 -22.17 -0.64
C ALA A 271 -5.32 -21.81 0.86
N VAL A 272 -5.06 -22.78 1.74
CA VAL A 272 -4.95 -22.55 3.18
C VAL A 272 -3.75 -21.65 3.48
N GLN A 273 -2.59 -21.90 2.86
CA GLN A 273 -1.39 -21.07 3.00
C GLN A 273 -1.65 -19.61 2.62
N LEU A 274 -2.29 -19.37 1.48
CA LEU A 274 -2.66 -18.04 1.03
C LEU A 274 -3.58 -17.34 2.03
N ALA A 275 -4.61 -18.04 2.51
CA ALA A 275 -5.56 -17.49 3.48
C ALA A 275 -4.87 -17.12 4.81
N VAL A 276 -4.01 -17.99 5.33
CA VAL A 276 -3.23 -17.79 6.55
C VAL A 276 -2.28 -16.60 6.38
N ASN A 277 -1.57 -16.52 5.26
CA ASN A 277 -0.62 -15.46 4.99
C ASN A 277 -1.32 -14.10 4.86
N VAL A 278 -2.39 -13.99 4.08
CA VAL A 278 -3.17 -12.75 3.94
C VAL A 278 -3.74 -12.31 5.28
N THR A 279 -4.30 -13.24 6.06
CA THR A 279 -4.84 -12.93 7.39
C THR A 279 -3.75 -12.42 8.34
N SER A 280 -2.59 -13.07 8.36
CA SER A 280 -1.43 -12.69 9.19
C SER A 280 -0.89 -11.31 8.81
N LEU A 281 -0.74 -11.05 7.49
CA LEU A 281 -0.34 -9.75 6.96
C LEU A 281 -1.30 -8.63 7.39
N LEU A 282 -2.60 -8.84 7.22
CA LEU A 282 -3.63 -7.87 7.57
C LEU A 282 -3.68 -7.62 9.08
N LEU A 283 -3.56 -8.67 9.89
CA LEU A 283 -3.54 -8.56 11.35
C LEU A 283 -2.33 -7.74 11.81
N ALA A 284 -1.12 -8.15 11.42
CA ALA A 284 0.12 -7.50 11.83
C ALA A 284 0.20 -6.06 11.31
N GLY A 285 -0.15 -5.83 10.05
CA GLY A 285 -0.18 -4.50 9.45
C GLY A 285 -1.17 -3.57 10.16
N THR A 286 -2.38 -4.04 10.42
CA THR A 286 -3.41 -3.27 11.13
C THR A 286 -2.98 -2.91 12.56
N VAL A 287 -2.44 -3.88 13.31
CA VAL A 287 -1.94 -3.64 14.68
C VAL A 287 -0.80 -2.62 14.66
N THR A 288 0.16 -2.75 13.76
CA THR A 288 1.30 -1.84 13.64
C THR A 288 0.85 -0.40 13.33
N LEU A 289 -0.03 -0.23 12.36
CA LEU A 289 -0.58 1.09 12.03
C LEU A 289 -1.42 1.68 13.17
N ALA A 290 -2.21 0.85 13.87
CA ALA A 290 -2.99 1.29 15.03
C ALA A 290 -2.08 1.77 16.19
N VAL A 291 -1.00 1.05 16.48
CA VAL A 291 -0.01 1.43 17.49
C VAL A 291 0.65 2.76 17.12
N ARG A 292 1.14 2.90 15.88
CA ARG A 292 1.75 4.16 15.42
C ARG A 292 0.78 5.34 15.51
N ARG A 293 -0.46 5.16 15.10
CA ARG A 293 -1.50 6.19 15.22
C ARG A 293 -1.74 6.60 16.67
N ASN A 294 -1.86 5.63 17.59
CA ASN A 294 -2.12 5.90 19.00
C ASN A 294 -0.93 6.59 19.69
N LEU A 295 0.30 6.19 19.37
CA LEU A 295 1.51 6.84 19.90
C LEU A 295 1.59 8.30 19.47
N ARG A 296 1.24 8.62 18.21
CA ARG A 296 1.19 9.99 17.73
C ARG A 296 0.13 10.81 18.48
N GLN A 297 -1.09 10.29 18.63
CA GLN A 297 -2.15 11.01 19.33
C GLN A 297 -1.82 11.32 20.80
N ARG A 298 -1.03 10.46 21.44
CA ARG A 298 -0.55 10.72 22.81
C ARG A 298 0.48 11.84 22.86
N ARG A 299 1.40 11.91 21.88
CA ARG A 299 2.42 12.98 21.80
C ARG A 299 1.83 14.37 21.50
N LEU A 300 0.69 14.45 20.82
CA LEU A 300 -0.01 15.71 20.54
C LEU A 300 -0.82 16.22 21.75
N ARG A 301 -1.02 15.40 22.78
CA ARG A 301 -1.76 15.76 24.01
C ARG A 301 -0.86 16.14 25.18
N THR A 302 0.43 15.89 25.09
CA THR A 302 1.48 16.34 26.03
C THR A 302 2.20 17.57 25.51
#